data_e7b54ae1a6bf20a21cbb9f740c73fb7a
#
_entry.id   e7b54ae1a6bf20a21cbb9f740c73fb7a
#
_cell.length_a   1.000
_cell.length_b   1.000
_cell.length_c   1.000
_cell.angle_alpha   90.00
_cell.angle_beta   90.00
_cell.angle_gamma   90.00
#
_symmetry.space_group_name_H-M   'P 1'
#
loop_
_entity.id
_entity.type
_entity.pdbx_description
1 polymer ?
#
loop_
_entity_poly.entity_id
_entity_poly.type
_entity_poly.pdbx_seq_one_letter_code
_entity_poly.pdbx_strand_id
1 'polypeptide(L)'
;SKGHVRDLSTSGKFGLGVDIENHFKPKYTTIKGKKKVIDDLKKDVKKSDFVYLATDPDREGEAISWHLYDVLGLKPENYDRIVFHEITKNAVLDSFKHARKIDQDLVNSQEARRILDRIIGFRLSKLIQSKTDGKSAGRVQSVALKLIVDREREIEAFIPEEYWSVTAHFKEFDADLATYNHKKIEIHNEVEVNEVMEKLGNAFTIEKVDKKTKNKKSKAPFTTSTLQQLASNKLNMSAKKTMTIAQKLYEGIELEDETVGLITYMRTDSIRLSDEFIKNTYGFIKAKYGEDYIGYAKQAKKKDNVQDAHEGIRPTSINRTPESVRPYLSDDEFKLYRMIYYRALASLMADAKTDNTSVTLDNNNYQFKASGQVIIFDGYLKVYSDYEDTKESILPPLDTYQSKILVSNSITNEQHFTSPPARYTEAKLIKEMEELGIGRPSTYAKTIDNIRTR
;
A
#
# COMPACT_ATOMS: atom_id res chain seq x y z
N SER A 1 -5.05 -8.26 18.11
CA SER A 1 -4.80 -9.67 17.93
C SER A 1 -5.58 -10.48 18.96
N LYS A 2 -5.91 -11.71 18.63
CA LYS A 2 -6.52 -12.66 19.57
C LYS A 2 -5.54 -13.15 20.67
N GLY A 3 -4.28 -12.74 20.61
CA GLY A 3 -3.19 -13.19 21.47
C GLY A 3 -3.10 -12.52 22.84
N HIS A 4 -3.58 -11.31 23.03
CA HIS A 4 -3.57 -10.65 24.33
C HIS A 4 -4.38 -11.42 25.35
N VAL A 5 -3.78 -11.68 26.53
CA VAL A 5 -4.41 -12.38 27.66
C VAL A 5 -4.89 -11.41 28.73
N ARG A 6 -4.34 -10.19 28.79
CA ARG A 6 -4.75 -9.12 29.70
C ARG A 6 -4.76 -7.74 29.03
N ASP A 7 -5.49 -6.81 29.58
CA ASP A 7 -5.59 -5.41 29.15
C ASP A 7 -5.70 -4.50 30.38
N LEU A 8 -5.56 -3.18 30.17
CA LEU A 8 -5.80 -2.17 31.20
C LEU A 8 -7.19 -2.35 31.82
N SER A 9 -7.25 -2.36 33.14
CA SER A 9 -8.52 -2.46 33.86
C SER A 9 -9.41 -1.26 33.57
N THR A 10 -10.69 -1.38 33.90
CA THR A 10 -11.65 -0.25 33.89
C THR A 10 -11.84 0.35 35.27
N SER A 11 -10.93 0.06 36.22
CA SER A 11 -10.95 0.58 37.58
C SER A 11 -10.26 1.96 37.68
N GLY A 12 -10.46 2.64 38.79
CA GLY A 12 -9.83 3.90 39.10
C GLY A 12 -10.54 5.11 38.53
N LYS A 13 -9.93 6.30 38.69
CA LYS A 13 -10.48 7.59 38.27
C LYS A 13 -10.76 7.57 36.76
N PHE A 14 -11.97 7.89 36.36
CA PHE A 14 -12.48 7.84 34.97
C PHE A 14 -12.51 6.45 34.32
N GLY A 15 -12.26 5.36 35.03
CA GLY A 15 -12.18 4.01 34.49
C GLY A 15 -10.96 3.78 33.59
N LEU A 16 -9.87 4.50 33.83
CA LEU A 16 -8.68 4.46 32.97
C LEU A 16 -7.83 3.22 33.16
N GLY A 17 -7.84 2.63 34.37
CA GLY A 17 -6.92 1.55 34.72
C GLY A 17 -5.45 1.99 34.73
N VAL A 18 -5.21 3.28 34.93
CA VAL A 18 -3.89 3.92 34.96
C VAL A 18 -3.84 4.90 36.11
N ASP A 19 -2.80 4.84 36.91
CA ASP A 19 -2.52 5.80 37.95
C ASP A 19 -1.66 6.94 37.43
N ILE A 20 -2.32 8.05 37.06
CA ILE A 20 -1.67 9.19 36.40
C ILE A 20 -0.70 9.91 37.39
N GLU A 21 -1.03 9.92 38.66
CA GLU A 21 -0.27 10.64 39.72
C GLU A 21 0.99 9.85 40.12
N ASN A 22 0.98 8.52 39.85
CA ASN A 22 2.10 7.61 40.11
C ASN A 22 2.76 7.16 38.79
N HIS A 23 3.39 8.08 38.10
CA HIS A 23 4.14 7.79 36.85
C HIS A 23 3.37 7.00 35.81
N PHE A 24 2.05 7.21 35.68
CA PHE A 24 1.17 6.48 34.73
C PHE A 24 1.15 4.96 34.93
N LYS A 25 1.37 4.48 36.13
CA LYS A 25 1.44 3.05 36.45
C LYS A 25 0.18 2.32 35.99
N PRO A 26 0.29 1.32 35.09
CA PRO A 26 -0.86 0.60 34.57
C PRO A 26 -1.36 -0.43 35.58
N LYS A 27 -2.67 -0.68 35.55
CA LYS A 27 -3.31 -1.78 36.27
C LYS A 27 -3.94 -2.72 35.27
N TYR A 28 -3.37 -3.90 35.12
CA TYR A 28 -3.83 -4.91 34.18
C TYR A 28 -4.86 -5.86 34.82
N THR A 29 -5.80 -6.33 33.96
CA THR A 29 -6.74 -7.40 34.30
C THR A 29 -6.79 -8.43 33.19
N THR A 30 -7.11 -9.67 33.52
CA THR A 30 -7.33 -10.73 32.54
C THR A 30 -8.53 -10.38 31.66
N ILE A 31 -8.37 -10.50 30.35
CA ILE A 31 -9.45 -10.26 29.39
C ILE A 31 -10.54 -11.32 29.58
N LYS A 32 -11.80 -10.89 29.55
CA LYS A 32 -12.97 -11.79 29.67
C LYS A 32 -12.85 -12.95 28.65
N GLY A 33 -13.01 -14.18 29.12
CA GLY A 33 -12.89 -15.40 28.31
C GLY A 33 -11.47 -15.95 28.14
N LYS A 34 -10.41 -15.24 28.60
CA LYS A 34 -9.02 -15.70 28.49
C LYS A 34 -8.51 -16.50 29.68
N LYS A 35 -9.30 -16.58 30.78
CA LYS A 35 -8.89 -17.33 31.99
C LYS A 35 -8.57 -18.78 31.66
N LYS A 36 -9.41 -19.47 30.92
CA LYS A 36 -9.20 -20.88 30.53
C LYS A 36 -7.87 -21.06 29.75
N VAL A 37 -7.60 -20.17 28.80
CA VAL A 37 -6.33 -20.21 28.02
C VAL A 37 -5.12 -20.07 28.95
N ILE A 38 -5.18 -19.13 29.89
CA ILE A 38 -4.09 -18.95 30.89
C ILE A 38 -3.93 -20.18 31.75
N ASP A 39 -5.05 -20.76 32.25
CA ASP A 39 -5.02 -21.94 33.10
C ASP A 39 -4.48 -23.16 32.36
N ASP A 40 -4.80 -23.34 31.08
CA ASP A 40 -4.28 -24.42 30.26
C ASP A 40 -2.78 -24.24 30.00
N LEU A 41 -2.35 -23.03 29.61
CA LEU A 41 -0.91 -22.72 29.45
C LEU A 41 -0.12 -22.91 30.74
N LYS A 42 -0.68 -22.59 31.92
CA LYS A 42 -0.02 -22.85 33.21
C LYS A 42 0.18 -24.33 33.49
N LYS A 43 -0.76 -25.19 33.04
CA LYS A 43 -0.60 -26.64 33.16
C LYS A 43 0.53 -27.14 32.24
N ASP A 44 0.63 -26.60 31.03
CA ASP A 44 1.67 -27.01 30.09
C ASP A 44 3.05 -26.54 30.56
N VAL A 45 3.17 -25.28 31.02
CA VAL A 45 4.41 -24.75 31.61
C VAL A 45 4.92 -25.61 32.78
N LYS A 46 4.01 -26.12 33.66
CA LYS A 46 4.39 -27.00 34.77
C LYS A 46 4.98 -28.35 34.33
N LYS A 47 4.71 -28.77 33.10
CA LYS A 47 5.21 -30.03 32.52
C LYS A 47 6.40 -29.81 31.60
N SER A 48 6.85 -28.59 31.42
CA SER A 48 7.90 -28.19 30.48
C SER A 48 9.12 -27.70 31.28
N ASP A 49 10.30 -28.04 30.84
CA ASP A 49 11.55 -27.56 31.44
C ASP A 49 11.88 -26.14 30.98
N PHE A 50 11.44 -25.77 29.76
CA PHE A 50 11.76 -24.51 29.13
C PHE A 50 10.61 -24.01 28.24
N VAL A 51 10.44 -22.69 28.12
CA VAL A 51 9.36 -22.04 27.36
C VAL A 51 9.93 -21.10 26.31
N TYR A 52 9.56 -21.28 25.05
CA TYR A 52 9.83 -20.32 23.98
C TYR A 52 8.60 -19.47 23.69
N LEU A 53 8.76 -18.15 23.77
CA LEU A 53 7.72 -17.18 23.44
C LEU A 53 7.88 -16.77 21.97
N ALA A 54 6.97 -17.25 21.10
CA ALA A 54 7.04 -17.15 19.65
C ALA A 54 5.88 -16.30 19.06
N THR A 55 5.62 -15.14 19.64
CA THR A 55 4.61 -14.21 19.15
C THR A 55 5.14 -13.37 17.96
N ASP A 56 4.25 -12.62 17.29
CA ASP A 56 4.60 -11.80 16.12
C ASP A 56 5.86 -10.93 16.34
N PRO A 57 6.60 -10.59 15.26
CA PRO A 57 7.86 -9.85 15.35
C PRO A 57 7.71 -8.34 15.59
N ASP A 58 6.54 -7.86 15.96
CA ASP A 58 6.29 -6.44 16.25
C ASP A 58 6.18 -6.15 17.76
N ARG A 59 6.04 -4.87 18.13
CA ARG A 59 5.90 -4.46 19.54
C ARG A 59 4.64 -4.99 20.20
N GLU A 60 3.57 -5.29 19.45
CA GLU A 60 2.36 -5.91 20.00
C GLU A 60 2.66 -7.37 20.38
N GLY A 61 3.41 -8.09 19.53
CA GLY A 61 3.89 -9.43 19.84
C GLY A 61 4.85 -9.45 21.03
N GLU A 62 5.74 -8.47 21.15
CA GLU A 62 6.62 -8.32 22.31
C GLU A 62 5.84 -8.11 23.61
N ALA A 63 4.82 -7.23 23.58
CA ALA A 63 3.94 -7.00 24.71
C ALA A 63 3.10 -8.25 25.08
N ILE A 64 2.66 -9.03 24.09
CA ILE A 64 1.96 -10.31 24.34
C ILE A 64 2.90 -11.28 25.04
N SER A 65 4.15 -11.43 24.58
CA SER A 65 5.17 -12.26 25.22
C SER A 65 5.41 -11.81 26.66
N TRP A 66 5.52 -10.50 26.91
CA TRP A 66 5.71 -9.97 28.24
C TRP A 66 4.50 -10.27 29.16
N HIS A 67 3.27 -10.10 28.66
CA HIS A 67 2.08 -10.45 29.42
C HIS A 67 2.00 -11.94 29.74
N LEU A 68 2.42 -12.81 28.82
CA LEU A 68 2.50 -14.25 29.07
C LEU A 68 3.58 -14.58 30.10
N TYR A 69 4.78 -13.98 29.97
CA TYR A 69 5.86 -14.13 30.95
C TYR A 69 5.38 -13.86 32.37
N ASP A 70 4.67 -12.73 32.55
CA ASP A 70 4.19 -12.30 33.88
C ASP A 70 3.05 -13.19 34.41
N VAL A 71 2.00 -13.48 33.61
CA VAL A 71 0.85 -14.27 34.10
C VAL A 71 1.16 -15.76 34.29
N LEU A 72 2.14 -16.30 33.55
CA LEU A 72 2.59 -17.69 33.70
C LEU A 72 3.62 -17.85 34.80
N GLY A 73 4.18 -16.76 35.34
CA GLY A 73 5.20 -16.76 36.37
C GLY A 73 6.52 -17.37 35.90
N LEU A 74 6.88 -17.08 34.63
CA LEU A 74 8.16 -17.58 34.10
C LEU A 74 9.33 -16.86 34.78
N LYS A 75 10.46 -17.53 34.85
CA LYS A 75 11.70 -16.98 35.39
C LYS A 75 12.71 -16.73 34.29
N PRO A 76 13.66 -15.78 34.48
CA PRO A 76 14.66 -15.48 33.45
C PRO A 76 15.44 -16.67 32.93
N GLU A 77 15.67 -17.70 33.76
CA GLU A 77 16.42 -18.91 33.45
C GLU A 77 15.63 -19.95 32.63
N ASN A 78 14.28 -19.87 32.58
CA ASN A 78 13.46 -20.93 31.98
C ASN A 78 12.63 -20.49 30.79
N TYR A 79 12.95 -19.34 30.18
CA TYR A 79 12.30 -18.90 28.93
C TYR A 79 13.27 -18.19 28.01
N ASP A 80 12.94 -18.19 26.71
CA ASP A 80 13.49 -17.29 25.72
C ASP A 80 12.40 -16.79 24.75
N ARG A 81 12.68 -15.68 24.10
CA ARG A 81 11.90 -15.08 23.03
C ARG A 81 12.54 -15.43 21.70
N ILE A 82 11.78 -16.07 20.80
CA ILE A 82 12.18 -16.30 19.41
C ILE A 82 11.33 -15.45 18.46
N VAL A 83 11.97 -14.94 17.42
CA VAL A 83 11.35 -14.02 16.45
C VAL A 83 11.66 -14.50 15.04
N PHE A 84 10.65 -14.56 14.19
CA PHE A 84 10.79 -14.90 12.78
C PHE A 84 9.82 -14.06 11.94
N HIS A 85 10.21 -13.75 10.70
CA HIS A 85 9.43 -12.91 9.79
C HIS A 85 8.63 -13.71 8.77
N GLU A 86 8.78 -15.02 8.77
CA GLU A 86 8.01 -15.99 7.98
C GLU A 86 7.87 -17.30 8.74
N ILE A 87 6.77 -18.00 8.51
CA ILE A 87 6.51 -19.29 9.15
C ILE A 87 6.86 -20.40 8.16
N THR A 88 8.16 -20.67 8.08
CA THR A 88 8.76 -21.80 7.34
C THR A 88 9.63 -22.62 8.28
N LYS A 89 9.82 -23.90 7.96
CA LYS A 89 10.65 -24.79 8.78
C LYS A 89 12.04 -24.19 9.06
N ASN A 90 12.69 -23.67 8.01
CA ASN A 90 14.03 -23.10 8.12
C ASN A 90 14.06 -21.84 8.99
N ALA A 91 13.14 -20.89 8.76
CA ALA A 91 13.07 -19.65 9.54
C ALA A 91 12.77 -19.92 11.02
N VAL A 92 11.87 -20.86 11.32
CA VAL A 92 11.56 -21.27 12.70
C VAL A 92 12.77 -21.94 13.34
N LEU A 93 13.43 -22.90 12.69
CA LEU A 93 14.62 -23.57 13.24
C LEU A 93 15.79 -22.60 13.44
N ASP A 94 15.98 -21.65 12.54
CA ASP A 94 17.03 -20.64 12.67
C ASP A 94 16.76 -19.66 13.82
N SER A 95 15.49 -19.34 14.08
CA SER A 95 15.11 -18.43 15.17
C SER A 95 15.54 -18.94 16.56
N PHE A 96 15.67 -20.25 16.75
CA PHE A 96 16.19 -20.82 18.00
C PHE A 96 17.67 -20.51 18.24
N LYS A 97 18.47 -20.32 17.18
CA LYS A 97 19.88 -19.93 17.29
C LYS A 97 20.05 -18.46 17.71
N HIS A 98 18.99 -17.65 17.49
CA HIS A 98 18.96 -16.23 17.79
C HIS A 98 17.97 -15.89 18.91
N ALA A 99 17.69 -16.88 19.77
CA ALA A 99 16.81 -16.69 20.92
C ALA A 99 17.37 -15.60 21.85
N ARG A 100 16.49 -14.78 22.40
CA ARG A 100 16.84 -13.64 23.25
C ARG A 100 15.85 -13.48 24.41
N LYS A 101 16.12 -12.57 25.32
CA LYS A 101 15.11 -12.15 26.31
C LYS A 101 14.11 -11.17 25.69
N ILE A 102 13.00 -10.94 26.39
CA ILE A 102 12.01 -9.92 26.02
C ILE A 102 12.69 -8.55 25.96
N ASP A 103 12.44 -7.84 24.90
CA ASP A 103 12.90 -6.44 24.71
C ASP A 103 11.97 -5.50 25.49
N GLN A 104 12.45 -5.00 26.63
CA GLN A 104 11.67 -4.16 27.51
C GLN A 104 11.38 -2.78 26.89
N ASP A 105 12.21 -2.28 25.98
CA ASP A 105 11.97 -1.00 25.30
C ASP A 105 10.80 -1.10 24.31
N LEU A 106 10.67 -2.23 23.61
CA LEU A 106 9.49 -2.51 22.78
C LEU A 106 8.22 -2.67 23.62
N VAL A 107 8.30 -3.35 24.78
CA VAL A 107 7.19 -3.48 25.72
C VAL A 107 6.76 -2.09 26.21
N ASN A 108 7.71 -1.26 26.68
CA ASN A 108 7.45 0.08 27.18
C ASN A 108 6.85 0.98 26.09
N SER A 109 7.32 0.85 24.86
CA SER A 109 6.76 1.58 23.71
C SER A 109 5.30 1.22 23.43
N GLN A 110 4.95 -0.06 23.53
CA GLN A 110 3.57 -0.54 23.38
C GLN A 110 2.70 -0.08 24.54
N GLU A 111 3.19 -0.20 25.77
CA GLU A 111 2.50 0.21 26.99
C GLU A 111 2.22 1.71 27.00
N ALA A 112 3.21 2.54 26.73
CA ALA A 112 3.06 3.98 26.64
C ALA A 112 1.99 4.39 25.62
N ARG A 113 2.02 3.75 24.46
CA ARG A 113 0.98 3.97 23.43
C ARG A 113 -0.40 3.55 23.93
N ARG A 114 -0.51 2.37 24.55
CA ARG A 114 -1.79 1.85 25.07
C ARG A 114 -2.38 2.75 26.11
N ILE A 115 -1.55 3.26 27.04
CA ILE A 115 -1.93 4.21 28.09
C ILE A 115 -2.40 5.52 27.47
N LEU A 116 -1.65 6.10 26.54
CA LEU A 116 -1.99 7.33 25.85
C LEU A 116 -3.33 7.22 25.11
N ASP A 117 -3.51 6.14 24.32
CA ASP A 117 -4.75 5.90 23.60
C ASP A 117 -5.95 5.70 24.57
N ARG A 118 -5.73 5.11 25.74
CA ARG A 118 -6.75 4.96 26.79
C ARG A 118 -7.15 6.32 27.39
N ILE A 119 -6.16 7.13 27.78
CA ILE A 119 -6.41 8.43 28.41
C ILE A 119 -7.13 9.36 27.43
N ILE A 120 -6.59 9.53 26.24
CA ILE A 120 -7.17 10.40 25.21
C ILE A 120 -8.54 9.88 24.78
N GLY A 121 -8.63 8.60 24.43
CA GLY A 121 -9.85 8.01 23.92
C GLY A 121 -11.01 8.09 24.93
N PHE A 122 -10.78 7.76 26.20
CA PHE A 122 -11.83 7.80 27.23
C PHE A 122 -12.27 9.22 27.57
N ARG A 123 -11.32 10.15 27.73
CA ARG A 123 -11.65 11.52 28.08
C ARG A 123 -12.35 12.26 26.94
N LEU A 124 -11.81 12.18 25.74
CA LEU A 124 -12.40 12.85 24.58
C LEU A 124 -13.73 12.22 24.16
N SER A 125 -13.86 10.89 24.25
CA SER A 125 -15.13 10.24 23.91
C SER A 125 -16.25 10.68 24.85
N LYS A 126 -16.01 10.77 26.17
CA LYS A 126 -17.00 11.29 27.12
C LYS A 126 -17.38 12.74 26.85
N LEU A 127 -16.39 13.58 26.50
CA LEU A 127 -16.63 14.97 26.15
C LEU A 127 -17.51 15.10 24.90
N ILE A 128 -17.17 14.38 23.86
CA ILE A 128 -17.92 14.37 22.60
C ILE A 128 -19.34 13.87 22.82
N GLN A 129 -19.54 12.75 23.54
CA GLN A 129 -20.84 12.20 23.86
C GLN A 129 -21.71 13.16 24.69
N SER A 130 -21.08 14.01 25.50
CA SER A 130 -21.81 14.99 26.35
C SER A 130 -22.14 16.31 25.64
N LYS A 131 -21.48 16.61 24.52
CA LYS A 131 -21.57 17.92 23.84
C LYS A 131 -22.09 17.82 22.42
N THR A 132 -22.06 16.63 21.82
CA THR A 132 -22.46 16.36 20.44
C THR A 132 -23.09 14.97 20.34
N ASP A 133 -23.63 14.61 19.18
CA ASP A 133 -24.11 13.26 18.88
C ASP A 133 -22.98 12.27 18.54
N GLY A 134 -21.75 12.69 18.67
CA GLY A 134 -20.57 11.87 18.34
C GLY A 134 -20.38 10.72 19.33
N LYS A 135 -20.07 9.53 18.81
CA LYS A 135 -19.99 8.28 19.61
C LYS A 135 -18.64 8.10 20.30
N SER A 136 -17.56 8.49 19.66
CA SER A 136 -16.21 8.32 20.22
C SER A 136 -15.16 9.18 19.53
N ALA A 137 -14.07 9.44 20.24
CA ALA A 137 -12.86 10.05 19.73
C ALA A 137 -11.65 9.14 19.95
N GLY A 138 -10.62 9.34 19.17
CA GLY A 138 -9.35 8.63 19.31
C GLY A 138 -8.24 9.31 18.52
N ARG A 139 -7.01 9.15 18.97
CA ARG A 139 -5.85 9.88 18.48
C ARG A 139 -5.67 9.77 16.95
N VAL A 140 -5.80 8.58 16.37
CA VAL A 140 -5.65 8.35 14.93
C VAL A 140 -6.98 8.55 14.19
N GLN A 141 -8.07 7.97 14.71
CA GLN A 141 -9.37 8.03 14.03
C GLN A 141 -9.93 9.45 13.88
N SER A 142 -9.74 10.32 14.87
CA SER A 142 -10.25 11.69 14.79
C SER A 142 -9.47 12.54 13.78
N VAL A 143 -8.16 12.32 13.67
CA VAL A 143 -7.35 13.00 12.65
C VAL A 143 -7.69 12.48 11.25
N ALA A 144 -7.88 11.18 11.08
CA ALA A 144 -8.30 10.61 9.80
C ALA A 144 -9.70 11.10 9.39
N LEU A 145 -10.63 11.23 10.33
CA LEU A 145 -11.96 11.84 10.08
C LEU A 145 -11.82 13.31 9.67
N LYS A 146 -10.91 14.06 10.32
CA LYS A 146 -10.65 15.46 9.95
C LYS A 146 -10.22 15.59 8.48
N LEU A 147 -9.36 14.72 7.97
CA LEU A 147 -8.96 14.72 6.56
C LEU A 147 -10.18 14.61 5.63
N ILE A 148 -11.13 13.74 5.99
CA ILE A 148 -12.37 13.56 5.20
C ILE A 148 -13.23 14.82 5.26
N VAL A 149 -13.41 15.41 6.44
CA VAL A 149 -14.20 16.64 6.63
C VAL A 149 -13.58 17.83 5.90
N ASP A 150 -12.25 17.98 5.98
CA ASP A 150 -11.55 19.04 5.26
C ASP A 150 -11.73 18.87 3.73
N ARG A 151 -11.67 17.64 3.22
CA ARG A 151 -11.95 17.34 1.81
C ARG A 151 -13.39 17.66 1.40
N GLU A 152 -14.39 17.38 2.23
CA GLU A 152 -15.78 17.75 1.94
C GLU A 152 -15.93 19.28 1.89
N ARG A 153 -15.28 20.03 2.79
CA ARG A 153 -15.27 21.50 2.76
C ARG A 153 -14.60 22.04 1.50
N GLU A 154 -13.51 21.44 1.03
CA GLU A 154 -12.88 21.77 -0.25
C GLU A 154 -13.86 21.55 -1.41
N ILE A 155 -14.61 20.45 -1.40
CA ILE A 155 -15.60 20.12 -2.43
C ILE A 155 -16.77 21.12 -2.39
N GLU A 156 -17.29 21.44 -1.19
CA GLU A 156 -18.40 22.37 -1.01
C GLU A 156 -18.04 23.81 -1.39
N ALA A 157 -16.80 24.21 -1.17
CA ALA A 157 -16.29 25.55 -1.51
C ALA A 157 -15.83 25.66 -2.97
N PHE A 158 -15.78 24.55 -3.72
CA PHE A 158 -15.27 24.53 -5.07
C PHE A 158 -16.23 25.23 -6.04
N ILE A 159 -15.71 26.14 -6.84
CA ILE A 159 -16.43 26.83 -7.92
C ILE A 159 -15.92 26.28 -9.25
N PRO A 160 -16.75 25.61 -10.05
CA PRO A 160 -16.35 25.16 -11.38
C PRO A 160 -15.98 26.31 -12.28
N GLU A 161 -14.85 26.19 -12.95
CA GLU A 161 -14.40 27.14 -13.98
C GLU A 161 -14.57 26.51 -15.37
N GLU A 162 -15.13 27.26 -16.29
CA GLU A 162 -15.31 26.85 -17.68
C GLU A 162 -13.98 26.89 -18.42
N TYR A 163 -13.74 25.89 -19.25
CA TYR A 163 -12.64 25.86 -20.21
C TYR A 163 -13.04 25.07 -21.47
N TRP A 164 -12.33 25.30 -22.56
CA TRP A 164 -12.60 24.65 -23.84
C TRP A 164 -11.34 23.92 -24.32
N SER A 165 -11.54 22.76 -24.93
CA SER A 165 -10.51 22.03 -25.67
C SER A 165 -10.83 22.10 -27.18
N VAL A 166 -9.76 22.04 -28.00
CA VAL A 166 -9.87 21.95 -29.46
C VAL A 166 -9.04 20.75 -29.90
N THR A 167 -9.65 19.81 -30.60
CA THR A 167 -9.04 18.57 -31.08
C THR A 167 -9.13 18.48 -32.60
N ALA A 168 -8.01 18.24 -33.24
CA ALA A 168 -7.93 17.93 -34.67
C ALA A 168 -7.90 16.41 -34.85
N HIS A 169 -8.85 15.88 -35.62
CA HIS A 169 -9.02 14.47 -35.93
C HIS A 169 -8.37 14.12 -37.26
N PHE A 170 -7.37 13.25 -37.20
CA PHE A 170 -6.75 12.68 -38.39
C PHE A 170 -7.24 11.24 -38.60
N LYS A 171 -6.84 10.60 -39.70
CA LYS A 171 -7.29 9.26 -40.04
C LYS A 171 -6.90 8.20 -38.97
N GLU A 172 -5.75 8.38 -38.37
CA GLU A 172 -5.15 7.34 -37.50
C GLU A 172 -4.87 7.83 -36.05
N PHE A 173 -5.03 9.12 -35.79
CA PHE A 173 -4.81 9.71 -34.46
C PHE A 173 -5.51 11.07 -34.31
N ASP A 174 -5.58 11.51 -33.06
CA ASP A 174 -6.06 12.84 -32.70
C ASP A 174 -4.91 13.68 -32.16
N ALA A 175 -5.01 15.01 -32.33
CA ALA A 175 -4.09 15.98 -31.79
C ALA A 175 -4.83 17.11 -31.10
N ASP A 176 -4.42 17.45 -29.87
CA ASP A 176 -5.04 18.48 -29.06
C ASP A 176 -4.27 19.79 -29.15
N LEU A 177 -5.01 20.92 -29.25
CA LEU A 177 -4.44 22.26 -29.19
C LEU A 177 -3.71 22.47 -27.85
N ALA A 178 -2.44 22.86 -27.93
CA ALA A 178 -1.59 23.03 -26.75
C ALA A 178 -1.04 24.46 -26.58
N THR A 179 -0.68 25.12 -27.70
CA THR A 179 -0.02 26.42 -27.64
C THR A 179 -0.46 27.31 -28.82
N TYR A 180 -0.35 28.62 -28.65
CA TYR A 180 -0.42 29.62 -29.70
C TYR A 180 0.87 30.43 -29.70
N ASN A 181 1.53 30.56 -30.85
CA ASN A 181 2.87 31.15 -30.95
C ASN A 181 3.85 30.51 -29.92
N HIS A 182 3.80 29.19 -29.73
CA HIS A 182 4.61 28.38 -28.75
C HIS A 182 4.40 28.78 -27.28
N LYS A 183 3.37 29.56 -26.95
CA LYS A 183 2.98 29.87 -25.58
C LYS A 183 1.69 29.12 -25.24
N LYS A 184 1.61 28.59 -24.00
CA LYS A 184 0.40 27.91 -23.54
C LYS A 184 -0.83 28.76 -23.81
N ILE A 185 -1.86 28.17 -24.41
CA ILE A 185 -3.16 28.77 -24.61
C ILE A 185 -4.17 28.16 -23.64
N GLU A 186 -5.02 29.00 -23.08
CA GLU A 186 -6.18 28.62 -22.28
C GLU A 186 -7.39 29.33 -22.87
N ILE A 187 -8.47 28.59 -23.05
CA ILE A 187 -9.70 29.09 -23.68
C ILE A 187 -10.80 28.95 -22.61
N HIS A 188 -11.37 30.08 -22.22
CA HIS A 188 -12.23 30.14 -21.04
C HIS A 188 -13.74 30.29 -21.38
N ASN A 189 -14.10 30.55 -22.64
CA ASN A 189 -15.50 30.76 -23.05
C ASN A 189 -15.70 30.44 -24.51
N GLU A 190 -16.98 30.39 -24.91
CA GLU A 190 -17.42 30.09 -26.27
C GLU A 190 -16.93 31.13 -27.30
N VAL A 191 -16.84 32.42 -26.95
CA VAL A 191 -16.35 33.45 -27.85
C VAL A 191 -14.89 33.22 -28.22
N GLU A 192 -14.06 32.95 -27.24
CA GLU A 192 -12.64 32.67 -27.45
C GLU A 192 -12.40 31.42 -28.31
N VAL A 193 -13.18 30.34 -28.08
CA VAL A 193 -13.01 29.11 -28.88
C VAL A 193 -13.46 29.34 -30.32
N ASN A 194 -14.52 30.09 -30.54
CA ASN A 194 -14.99 30.44 -31.89
C ASN A 194 -13.96 31.27 -32.66
N GLU A 195 -13.33 32.25 -32.03
CA GLU A 195 -12.22 33.01 -32.62
C GLU A 195 -11.02 32.13 -33.00
N VAL A 196 -10.72 31.09 -32.19
CA VAL A 196 -9.70 30.11 -32.53
C VAL A 196 -10.13 29.28 -33.72
N MET A 197 -11.36 28.76 -33.72
CA MET A 197 -11.88 27.89 -34.78
C MET A 197 -11.93 28.60 -36.14
N GLU A 198 -12.27 29.90 -36.20
CA GLU A 198 -12.27 30.70 -37.42
C GLU A 198 -10.88 30.85 -38.05
N LYS A 199 -9.81 30.80 -37.22
CA LYS A 199 -8.43 30.96 -37.70
C LYS A 199 -7.79 29.65 -38.13
N LEU A 200 -8.41 28.51 -37.81
CA LEU A 200 -7.87 27.19 -38.14
C LEU A 200 -8.26 26.75 -39.54
N GLY A 201 -7.31 26.22 -40.29
CA GLY A 201 -7.54 25.54 -41.56
C GLY A 201 -7.48 24.01 -41.41
N ASN A 202 -7.74 23.30 -42.50
CA ASN A 202 -7.68 21.83 -42.49
C ASN A 202 -6.26 21.26 -42.65
N ALA A 203 -5.29 22.10 -43.07
CA ALA A 203 -3.91 21.67 -43.32
C ALA A 203 -3.02 21.97 -42.10
N PHE A 204 -2.29 20.95 -41.67
CA PHE A 204 -1.37 21.01 -40.55
C PHE A 204 0.05 20.71 -41.03
N THR A 205 1.01 21.50 -40.61
CA THR A 205 2.43 21.24 -40.89
C THR A 205 3.05 20.46 -39.73
N ILE A 206 3.76 19.37 -40.04
CA ILE A 206 4.54 18.67 -39.05
C ILE A 206 5.75 19.54 -38.72
N GLU A 207 5.70 20.16 -37.53
CA GLU A 207 6.76 21.04 -37.06
C GLU A 207 7.88 20.23 -36.42
N LYS A 208 7.51 19.25 -35.58
CA LYS A 208 8.49 18.46 -34.81
C LYS A 208 7.99 17.04 -34.50
N VAL A 209 8.87 16.08 -34.61
CA VAL A 209 8.67 14.71 -34.13
C VAL A 209 9.80 14.37 -33.18
N ASP A 210 9.48 14.21 -31.90
CA ASP A 210 10.42 13.79 -30.85
C ASP A 210 10.18 12.33 -30.50
N LYS A 211 11.24 11.51 -30.60
CA LYS A 211 11.23 10.11 -30.15
C LYS A 211 12.19 9.94 -28.99
N LYS A 212 11.74 9.34 -27.91
CA LYS A 212 12.55 9.10 -26.73
C LYS A 212 12.23 7.74 -26.10
N THR A 213 13.25 6.92 -25.98
CA THR A 213 13.16 5.70 -25.17
C THR A 213 13.17 6.07 -23.68
N LYS A 214 12.19 5.55 -22.93
CA LYS A 214 12.09 5.72 -21.47
C LYS A 214 12.06 4.37 -20.77
N ASN A 215 12.72 4.28 -19.61
CA ASN A 215 12.61 3.14 -18.73
C ASN A 215 11.42 3.33 -17.79
N LYS A 216 10.49 2.36 -17.79
CA LYS A 216 9.40 2.26 -16.82
C LYS A 216 9.85 1.33 -15.70
N LYS A 217 10.12 1.92 -14.53
CA LYS A 217 10.64 1.18 -13.37
C LYS A 217 9.57 0.33 -12.72
N SER A 218 9.91 -0.91 -12.35
CA SER A 218 9.06 -1.74 -11.51
C SER A 218 8.90 -1.11 -10.12
N LYS A 219 7.76 -1.35 -9.50
CA LYS A 219 7.49 -0.89 -8.13
C LYS A 219 8.21 -1.77 -7.11
N ALA A 220 8.48 -1.24 -5.92
CA ALA A 220 9.04 -2.00 -4.81
C ALA A 220 8.08 -3.10 -4.31
N PRO A 221 8.56 -4.10 -3.55
CA PRO A 221 7.69 -5.04 -2.84
C PRO A 221 6.63 -4.32 -2.01
N PHE A 222 5.55 -4.99 -1.66
CA PHE A 222 4.50 -4.38 -0.87
C PHE A 222 4.95 -4.04 0.55
N THR A 223 4.56 -2.85 1.00
CA THR A 223 4.32 -2.52 2.40
C THR A 223 2.86 -2.79 2.75
N THR A 224 2.49 -2.75 4.02
CA THR A 224 1.08 -2.87 4.44
C THR A 224 0.19 -1.85 3.72
N SER A 225 0.62 -0.60 3.65
CA SER A 225 -0.12 0.48 3.01
C SER A 225 -0.33 0.23 1.52
N THR A 226 0.74 -0.07 0.78
CA THR A 226 0.65 -0.29 -0.67
C THR A 226 -0.11 -1.56 -1.04
N LEU A 227 -0.07 -2.61 -0.19
CA LEU A 227 -0.89 -3.80 -0.36
C LEU A 227 -2.39 -3.46 -0.22
N GLN A 228 -2.76 -2.75 0.85
CA GLN A 228 -4.15 -2.33 1.08
C GLN A 228 -4.68 -1.44 -0.04
N GLN A 229 -3.86 -0.50 -0.53
CA GLN A 229 -4.21 0.37 -1.64
C GLN A 229 -4.49 -0.42 -2.92
N LEU A 230 -3.59 -1.32 -3.32
CA LEU A 230 -3.76 -2.06 -4.56
C LEU A 230 -4.87 -3.11 -4.46
N ALA A 231 -5.02 -3.79 -3.32
CA ALA A 231 -6.11 -4.73 -3.08
C ALA A 231 -7.48 -4.03 -3.13
N SER A 232 -7.58 -2.81 -2.59
CA SER A 232 -8.80 -2.00 -2.71
C SER A 232 -9.10 -1.65 -4.17
N ASN A 233 -8.11 -1.18 -4.93
CA ASN A 233 -8.30 -0.69 -6.29
C ASN A 233 -8.51 -1.80 -7.32
N LYS A 234 -7.82 -2.94 -7.20
CA LYS A 234 -7.80 -4.00 -8.23
C LYS A 234 -8.62 -5.24 -7.82
N LEU A 235 -8.81 -5.50 -6.53
CA LEU A 235 -9.55 -6.67 -6.03
C LEU A 235 -10.85 -6.28 -5.31
N ASN A 236 -11.15 -5.00 -5.19
CA ASN A 236 -12.30 -4.48 -4.43
C ASN A 236 -12.38 -5.04 -2.99
N MET A 237 -11.22 -5.19 -2.35
CA MET A 237 -11.11 -5.67 -0.97
C MET A 237 -10.91 -4.49 -0.03
N SER A 238 -11.73 -4.41 1.04
CA SER A 238 -11.49 -3.44 2.11
C SER A 238 -10.15 -3.70 2.80
N ALA A 239 -9.57 -2.66 3.40
CA ALA A 239 -8.32 -2.79 4.17
C ALA A 239 -8.41 -3.86 5.26
N LYS A 240 -9.56 -3.96 5.95
CA LYS A 240 -9.83 -4.98 6.97
C LYS A 240 -9.81 -6.39 6.38
N LYS A 241 -10.52 -6.62 5.27
CA LYS A 241 -10.55 -7.92 4.57
C LYS A 241 -9.16 -8.32 4.09
N THR A 242 -8.44 -7.38 3.47
CA THR A 242 -7.06 -7.58 3.01
C THR A 242 -6.16 -8.05 4.14
N MET A 243 -6.20 -7.38 5.31
CA MET A 243 -5.36 -7.76 6.45
C MET A 243 -5.79 -9.08 7.10
N THR A 244 -7.07 -9.42 7.08
CA THR A 244 -7.55 -10.71 7.59
C THR A 244 -7.02 -11.86 6.74
N ILE A 245 -7.06 -11.72 5.42
CA ILE A 245 -6.55 -12.71 4.48
C ILE A 245 -5.02 -12.80 4.57
N ALA A 246 -4.33 -11.66 4.57
CA ALA A 246 -2.88 -11.62 4.71
C ALA A 246 -2.40 -12.29 6.01
N GLN A 247 -3.11 -12.10 7.14
CA GLN A 247 -2.82 -12.79 8.40
C GLN A 247 -2.93 -14.30 8.25
N LYS A 248 -3.97 -14.80 7.57
CA LYS A 248 -4.14 -16.24 7.33
C LYS A 248 -3.04 -16.81 6.44
N LEU A 249 -2.66 -16.10 5.37
CA LEU A 249 -1.56 -16.49 4.50
C LEU A 249 -0.20 -16.52 5.22
N TYR A 250 -0.01 -15.66 6.22
CA TYR A 250 1.19 -15.64 7.05
C TYR A 250 1.19 -16.76 8.10
N GLU A 251 0.08 -16.94 8.84
CA GLU A 251 -0.01 -17.90 9.97
C GLU A 251 0.13 -19.36 9.53
N GLY A 252 -0.27 -19.68 8.30
CA GLY A 252 -0.09 -21.00 7.70
C GLY A 252 -1.28 -21.46 6.90
N ILE A 253 -0.98 -22.07 5.76
CA ILE A 253 -1.91 -22.79 4.89
C ILE A 253 -1.52 -24.25 4.92
N GLU A 254 -2.51 -25.10 5.05
CA GLU A 254 -2.36 -26.55 5.01
C GLU A 254 -2.21 -26.96 3.53
N LEU A 255 -1.00 -27.35 3.15
CA LEU A 255 -0.68 -27.93 1.84
C LEU A 255 -0.71 -29.45 1.97
N GLU A 256 -0.47 -30.17 0.88
CA GLU A 256 -0.52 -31.64 0.85
C GLU A 256 0.42 -32.29 1.89
N ASP A 257 1.66 -31.78 1.99
CA ASP A 257 2.71 -32.39 2.81
C ASP A 257 3.10 -31.54 4.06
N GLU A 258 2.65 -30.30 4.15
CA GLU A 258 3.07 -29.39 5.24
C GLU A 258 2.07 -28.27 5.49
N THR A 259 2.07 -27.76 6.73
CA THR A 259 1.43 -26.46 7.03
C THR A 259 2.51 -25.38 7.03
N VAL A 260 2.38 -24.37 6.17
CA VAL A 260 3.42 -23.36 5.97
C VAL A 260 2.83 -21.97 5.72
N GLY A 261 3.47 -20.93 6.23
CA GLY A 261 3.18 -19.55 5.84
C GLY A 261 3.54 -19.31 4.38
N LEU A 262 2.59 -18.78 3.62
CA LEU A 262 2.81 -18.48 2.21
C LEU A 262 3.43 -17.10 1.97
N ILE A 263 3.32 -16.18 2.92
CA ILE A 263 3.89 -14.83 2.82
C ILE A 263 4.68 -14.46 4.07
N THR A 264 5.57 -13.47 3.94
CA THR A 264 6.24 -12.82 5.07
C THR A 264 5.26 -12.01 5.92
N TYR A 265 5.69 -11.57 7.09
CA TYR A 265 4.88 -10.78 8.02
C TYR A 265 4.31 -9.54 7.34
N MET A 266 2.99 -9.39 7.37
CA MET A 266 2.26 -8.42 6.56
C MET A 266 2.15 -7.03 7.20
N ARG A 267 2.55 -6.83 8.46
CA ARG A 267 2.56 -5.51 9.10
C ARG A 267 3.95 -4.91 9.04
N THR A 268 4.27 -4.32 7.90
CA THR A 268 5.59 -3.76 7.61
C THR A 268 5.47 -2.47 6.80
N ASP A 269 6.38 -1.55 7.03
CA ASP A 269 6.66 -0.38 6.21
C ASP A 269 7.99 -0.50 5.45
N SER A 270 8.66 -1.65 5.58
CA SER A 270 9.88 -1.99 4.87
C SER A 270 9.60 -2.53 3.46
N ILE A 271 10.52 -2.24 2.54
CA ILE A 271 10.56 -2.80 1.18
C ILE A 271 11.77 -3.71 0.98
N ARG A 272 12.54 -3.97 2.04
CA ARG A 272 13.73 -4.83 2.00
C ARG A 272 13.31 -6.28 1.72
N LEU A 273 14.11 -6.97 0.95
CA LEU A 273 14.01 -8.41 0.74
C LEU A 273 15.27 -9.08 1.28
N SER A 274 15.16 -10.32 1.76
CA SER A 274 16.33 -11.10 2.19
C SER A 274 17.21 -11.47 1.01
N ASP A 275 18.52 -11.56 1.23
CA ASP A 275 19.49 -11.92 0.20
C ASP A 275 19.21 -13.32 -0.38
N GLU A 276 18.76 -14.24 0.46
CA GLU A 276 18.35 -15.59 0.04
C GLU A 276 17.18 -15.55 -0.93
N PHE A 277 16.11 -14.80 -0.61
CA PHE A 277 14.96 -14.66 -1.50
C PHE A 277 15.35 -13.98 -2.83
N ILE A 278 16.18 -12.93 -2.78
CA ILE A 278 16.68 -12.25 -3.98
C ILE A 278 17.45 -13.23 -4.87
N LYS A 279 18.39 -13.98 -4.29
CA LYS A 279 19.20 -14.96 -5.03
C LYS A 279 18.33 -16.05 -5.69
N ASN A 280 17.41 -16.61 -4.94
CA ASN A 280 16.50 -17.65 -5.45
C ASN A 280 15.58 -17.10 -6.54
N THR A 281 15.11 -15.88 -6.40
CA THR A 281 14.24 -15.22 -7.39
C THR A 281 15.02 -14.89 -8.66
N TYR A 282 16.26 -14.45 -8.59
CA TYR A 282 17.10 -14.25 -9.78
C TYR A 282 17.33 -15.56 -10.53
N GLY A 283 17.58 -16.67 -9.82
CA GLY A 283 17.67 -18.00 -10.43
C GLY A 283 16.37 -18.38 -11.14
N PHE A 284 15.23 -18.14 -10.52
CA PHE A 284 13.91 -18.38 -11.10
C PHE A 284 13.66 -17.51 -12.35
N ILE A 285 13.97 -16.20 -12.30
CA ILE A 285 13.82 -15.29 -13.44
C ILE A 285 14.68 -15.75 -14.60
N LYS A 286 15.95 -16.07 -14.34
CA LYS A 286 16.87 -16.55 -15.38
C LYS A 286 16.36 -17.82 -16.06
N ALA A 287 15.89 -18.78 -15.28
CA ALA A 287 15.42 -20.06 -15.80
C ALA A 287 14.11 -19.94 -16.59
N LYS A 288 13.19 -19.08 -16.17
CA LYS A 288 11.84 -19.01 -16.74
C LYS A 288 11.67 -17.93 -17.82
N TYR A 289 12.39 -16.82 -17.71
CA TYR A 289 12.21 -15.63 -18.58
C TYR A 289 13.49 -15.25 -19.33
N GLY A 290 14.65 -15.67 -18.88
CA GLY A 290 15.94 -15.32 -19.46
C GLY A 290 16.71 -14.28 -18.64
N GLU A 291 18.00 -14.13 -18.97
CA GLU A 291 18.93 -13.28 -18.22
C GLU A 291 18.60 -11.80 -18.36
N ASP A 292 18.10 -11.38 -19.53
CA ASP A 292 17.71 -9.99 -19.81
C ASP A 292 16.57 -9.46 -18.90
N TYR A 293 15.80 -10.37 -18.31
CA TYR A 293 14.72 -10.04 -17.38
C TYR A 293 15.17 -9.86 -15.93
N ILE A 294 16.44 -10.08 -15.61
CA ILE A 294 16.99 -9.85 -14.28
C ILE A 294 17.14 -8.35 -14.05
N GLY A 295 16.51 -7.84 -12.98
CA GLY A 295 16.59 -6.45 -12.56
C GLY A 295 17.50 -6.27 -11.35
N TYR A 296 17.12 -5.36 -10.48
CA TYR A 296 17.86 -5.03 -9.28
C TYR A 296 16.93 -4.91 -8.08
N ALA A 297 17.42 -5.30 -6.91
CA ALA A 297 16.68 -5.15 -5.66
C ALA A 297 16.52 -3.67 -5.30
N LYS A 298 15.29 -3.27 -4.96
CA LYS A 298 15.01 -1.89 -4.56
C LYS A 298 15.57 -1.65 -3.16
N GLN A 299 16.29 -0.54 -3.01
CA GLN A 299 16.82 -0.11 -1.71
C GLN A 299 15.83 0.83 -1.02
N ALA A 300 15.61 0.61 0.28
CA ALA A 300 14.86 1.54 1.09
C ALA A 300 15.64 2.85 1.24
N LYS A 301 15.00 4.00 1.03
CA LYS A 301 15.57 5.25 1.49
C LYS A 301 15.60 5.21 3.02
N LYS A 302 16.75 5.51 3.64
CA LYS A 302 16.83 5.66 5.09
C LYS A 302 15.80 6.71 5.55
N LYS A 303 14.79 6.25 6.26
CA LYS A 303 13.85 7.10 7.00
C LYS A 303 14.14 6.89 8.48
N ASP A 304 14.25 7.95 9.25
CA ASP A 304 14.66 7.93 10.66
C ASP A 304 13.73 7.14 11.61
N ASN A 305 12.64 6.55 11.11
CA ASN A 305 11.63 5.85 11.91
C ASN A 305 11.17 4.50 11.31
N VAL A 306 11.93 3.89 10.42
CA VAL A 306 11.61 2.56 9.87
C VAL A 306 12.11 1.51 10.85
N GLN A 307 11.24 0.57 11.23
CA GLN A 307 11.69 -0.67 11.88
C GLN A 307 12.45 -1.50 10.84
N ASP A 308 13.76 -1.28 10.72
CA ASP A 308 14.66 -1.93 9.75
C ASP A 308 14.71 -3.47 9.87
N ALA A 309 14.10 -4.03 10.92
CA ALA A 309 14.09 -5.46 11.17
C ALA A 309 13.14 -6.25 10.26
N HIS A 310 12.13 -5.61 9.65
CA HIS A 310 11.14 -6.29 8.83
C HIS A 310 11.54 -6.34 7.36
N GLU A 311 11.02 -7.37 6.66
CA GLU A 311 11.05 -7.44 5.21
C GLU A 311 9.78 -6.85 4.59
N GLY A 312 9.82 -6.56 3.28
CA GLY A 312 8.63 -6.31 2.49
C GLY A 312 7.74 -7.56 2.39
N ILE A 313 6.48 -7.36 2.06
CA ILE A 313 5.53 -8.47 1.90
C ILE A 313 5.85 -9.20 0.60
N ARG A 314 6.22 -10.47 0.72
CA ARG A 314 6.63 -11.36 -0.37
C ARG A 314 6.17 -12.80 -0.12
N PRO A 315 6.13 -13.66 -1.14
CA PRO A 315 5.97 -15.09 -0.91
C PRO A 315 7.17 -15.63 -0.11
N THR A 316 6.95 -16.66 0.69
CA THR A 316 8.02 -17.34 1.45
C THR A 316 8.95 -18.13 0.54
N SER A 317 8.45 -18.58 -0.61
CA SER A 317 9.23 -19.23 -1.66
C SER A 317 8.75 -18.79 -3.04
N ILE A 318 9.67 -18.41 -3.91
CA ILE A 318 9.35 -18.09 -5.31
C ILE A 318 8.87 -19.32 -6.11
N ASN A 319 9.21 -20.52 -5.65
CA ASN A 319 8.79 -21.77 -6.29
C ASN A 319 7.35 -22.17 -5.97
N ARG A 320 6.72 -21.56 -4.94
CA ARG A 320 5.29 -21.71 -4.67
C ARG A 320 4.51 -20.73 -5.53
N THR A 321 4.41 -21.05 -6.83
CA THR A 321 3.67 -20.20 -7.78
C THR A 321 2.19 -20.13 -7.39
N PRO A 322 1.46 -19.05 -7.76
CA PRO A 322 0.03 -18.96 -7.48
C PRO A 322 -0.75 -20.20 -7.94
N GLU A 323 -0.40 -20.73 -9.11
CA GLU A 323 -1.05 -21.92 -9.70
C GLU A 323 -0.82 -23.18 -8.86
N SER A 324 0.40 -23.35 -8.32
CA SER A 324 0.74 -24.52 -7.49
C SER A 324 0.01 -24.56 -6.14
N VAL A 325 -0.32 -23.39 -5.56
CA VAL A 325 -1.02 -23.30 -4.27
C VAL A 325 -2.53 -23.08 -4.44
N ARG A 326 -3.02 -22.89 -5.67
CA ARG A 326 -4.43 -22.63 -5.95
C ARG A 326 -5.40 -23.64 -5.31
N PRO A 327 -5.14 -24.96 -5.32
CA PRO A 327 -6.04 -25.96 -4.74
C PRO A 327 -6.30 -25.79 -3.22
N TYR A 328 -5.38 -25.13 -2.53
CA TYR A 328 -5.41 -24.97 -1.06
C TYR A 328 -5.97 -23.63 -0.60
N LEU A 329 -6.30 -22.73 -1.55
CA LEU A 329 -6.73 -21.37 -1.26
C LEU A 329 -8.16 -21.11 -1.71
N SER A 330 -8.91 -20.36 -0.92
CA SER A 330 -10.15 -19.74 -1.37
C SER A 330 -9.88 -18.71 -2.48
N ASP A 331 -10.91 -18.30 -3.20
CA ASP A 331 -10.76 -17.31 -4.29
C ASP A 331 -10.14 -15.98 -3.83
N ASP A 332 -10.54 -15.50 -2.67
CA ASP A 332 -10.00 -14.25 -2.13
C ASP A 332 -8.55 -14.41 -1.67
N GLU A 333 -8.21 -15.52 -1.05
CA GLU A 333 -6.82 -15.85 -0.65
C GLU A 333 -5.92 -16.00 -1.87
N PHE A 334 -6.39 -16.69 -2.90
CA PHE A 334 -5.68 -16.84 -4.15
C PHE A 334 -5.42 -15.50 -4.85
N LYS A 335 -6.46 -14.66 -4.98
CA LYS A 335 -6.31 -13.33 -5.60
C LYS A 335 -5.27 -12.47 -4.87
N LEU A 336 -5.31 -12.46 -3.53
CA LEU A 336 -4.37 -11.68 -2.73
C LEU A 336 -2.96 -12.26 -2.79
N TYR A 337 -2.81 -13.59 -2.70
CA TYR A 337 -1.51 -14.26 -2.82
C TYR A 337 -0.90 -14.01 -4.20
N ARG A 338 -1.67 -14.17 -5.28
CA ARG A 338 -1.24 -13.92 -6.66
C ARG A 338 -0.73 -12.48 -6.82
N MET A 339 -1.43 -11.50 -6.26
CA MET A 339 -1.02 -10.09 -6.28
C MET A 339 0.32 -9.88 -5.56
N ILE A 340 0.49 -10.47 -4.37
CA ILE A 340 1.73 -10.39 -3.58
C ILE A 340 2.88 -11.07 -4.31
N TYR A 341 2.66 -12.26 -4.85
CA TYR A 341 3.64 -13.05 -5.58
C TYR A 341 4.20 -12.28 -6.78
N TYR A 342 3.32 -11.84 -7.67
CA TYR A 342 3.75 -11.13 -8.87
C TYR A 342 4.35 -9.76 -8.58
N ARG A 343 3.93 -9.09 -7.51
CA ARG A 343 4.58 -7.84 -7.08
C ARG A 343 6.01 -8.07 -6.63
N ALA A 344 6.25 -9.08 -5.82
CA ALA A 344 7.59 -9.42 -5.34
C ALA A 344 8.49 -9.87 -6.50
N LEU A 345 8.00 -10.72 -7.39
CA LEU A 345 8.70 -11.15 -8.61
C LEU A 345 9.05 -9.95 -9.50
N ALA A 346 8.07 -9.12 -9.85
CA ALA A 346 8.24 -7.92 -10.67
C ALA A 346 9.22 -6.92 -10.08
N SER A 347 9.29 -6.81 -8.75
CA SER A 347 10.21 -5.88 -8.07
C SER A 347 11.70 -6.20 -8.30
N LEU A 348 12.01 -7.45 -8.66
CA LEU A 348 13.35 -7.95 -8.96
C LEU A 348 13.62 -8.14 -10.47
N MET A 349 12.61 -7.91 -11.31
CA MET A 349 12.75 -7.97 -12.76
C MET A 349 13.25 -6.64 -13.35
N ALA A 350 13.80 -6.73 -14.57
CA ALA A 350 14.27 -5.60 -15.33
C ALA A 350 13.15 -4.58 -15.61
N ASP A 351 13.52 -3.32 -15.70
CA ASP A 351 12.60 -2.24 -16.07
C ASP A 351 12.04 -2.50 -17.50
N ALA A 352 10.79 -2.16 -17.71
CA ALA A 352 10.23 -2.12 -19.06
C ALA A 352 10.77 -0.91 -19.82
N LYS A 353 10.90 -1.03 -21.14
CA LYS A 353 11.33 0.07 -22.02
C LYS A 353 10.20 0.44 -22.96
N THR A 354 9.96 1.72 -23.08
CA THR A 354 8.94 2.27 -23.97
C THR A 354 9.54 3.32 -24.89
N ASP A 355 9.19 3.27 -26.17
CA ASP A 355 9.42 4.37 -27.10
C ASP A 355 8.23 5.31 -27.06
N ASN A 356 8.51 6.55 -26.68
CA ASN A 356 7.53 7.61 -26.60
C ASN A 356 7.76 8.57 -27.76
N THR A 357 6.75 8.69 -28.63
CA THR A 357 6.73 9.64 -29.74
C THR A 357 5.83 10.82 -29.37
N SER A 358 6.32 12.04 -29.51
CA SER A 358 5.55 13.26 -29.38
C SER A 358 5.65 14.04 -30.68
N VAL A 359 4.52 14.44 -31.20
CA VAL A 359 4.42 15.19 -32.46
C VAL A 359 3.82 16.55 -32.16
N THR A 360 4.44 17.58 -32.76
CA THR A 360 3.91 18.95 -32.78
C THR A 360 3.49 19.29 -34.22
N LEU A 361 2.25 19.65 -34.37
CA LEU A 361 1.66 20.06 -35.64
C LEU A 361 1.31 21.55 -35.57
N ASP A 362 1.68 22.33 -36.56
CA ASP A 362 1.32 23.75 -36.66
C ASP A 362 0.14 23.96 -37.63
N ASN A 363 -0.80 24.78 -37.20
CA ASN A 363 -1.90 25.31 -38.03
C ASN A 363 -2.09 26.79 -37.70
N ASN A 364 -1.59 27.66 -38.59
CA ASN A 364 -1.68 29.12 -38.44
C ASN A 364 -1.15 29.64 -37.07
N ASN A 365 0.03 29.15 -36.65
CA ASN A 365 0.68 29.43 -35.37
C ASN A 365 -0.05 28.83 -34.14
N TYR A 366 -1.05 27.99 -34.34
CA TYR A 366 -1.63 27.15 -33.31
C TYR A 366 -0.95 25.77 -33.32
N GLN A 367 -0.29 25.41 -32.25
CA GLN A 367 0.41 24.12 -32.17
C GLN A 367 -0.47 23.07 -31.49
N PHE A 368 -0.72 22.00 -32.23
CA PHE A 368 -1.42 20.81 -31.76
C PHE A 368 -0.42 19.72 -31.40
N LYS A 369 -0.70 18.95 -30.35
CA LYS A 369 0.16 17.88 -29.89
C LYS A 369 -0.55 16.54 -29.91
N ALA A 370 0.14 15.54 -30.42
CA ALA A 370 -0.22 14.14 -30.29
C ALA A 370 0.93 13.37 -29.62
N SER A 371 0.61 12.33 -28.88
CA SER A 371 1.61 11.47 -28.25
C SER A 371 1.27 10.00 -28.42
N GLY A 372 2.28 9.19 -28.66
CA GLY A 372 2.17 7.75 -28.71
C GLY A 372 3.22 7.08 -27.81
N GLN A 373 2.93 5.85 -27.41
CA GLN A 373 3.82 5.04 -26.61
C GLN A 373 3.72 3.59 -27.05
N VAL A 374 4.87 2.97 -27.30
CA VAL A 374 4.98 1.57 -27.66
C VAL A 374 5.96 0.88 -26.71
N ILE A 375 5.62 -0.32 -26.25
CA ILE A 375 6.50 -1.12 -25.40
C ILE A 375 7.49 -1.85 -26.30
N ILE A 376 8.79 -1.55 -26.18
CA ILE A 376 9.86 -2.18 -26.95
C ILE A 376 10.55 -3.31 -26.17
N PHE A 377 10.43 -3.31 -24.85
CA PHE A 377 10.83 -4.41 -23.97
C PHE A 377 9.88 -4.45 -22.78
N ASP A 378 9.20 -5.57 -22.59
CA ASP A 378 8.16 -5.69 -21.56
C ASP A 378 8.73 -5.78 -20.13
N GLY A 379 9.95 -6.28 -19.93
CA GLY A 379 10.59 -6.34 -18.61
C GLY A 379 9.66 -6.94 -17.56
N TYR A 380 9.49 -6.24 -16.44
CA TYR A 380 8.60 -6.66 -15.34
C TYR A 380 7.10 -6.71 -15.72
N LEU A 381 6.69 -6.01 -16.78
CA LEU A 381 5.31 -6.05 -17.27
C LEU A 381 4.91 -7.43 -17.77
N LYS A 382 5.89 -8.27 -18.15
CA LYS A 382 5.68 -9.68 -18.51
C LYS A 382 4.84 -10.44 -17.51
N VAL A 383 4.98 -10.10 -16.23
CA VAL A 383 4.29 -10.77 -15.12
C VAL A 383 3.33 -9.85 -14.35
N TYR A 384 3.40 -8.53 -14.58
CA TYR A 384 2.70 -7.56 -13.74
C TYR A 384 1.74 -6.64 -14.50
N SER A 385 1.52 -6.87 -15.80
CA SER A 385 0.63 -6.05 -16.64
C SER A 385 -0.82 -5.99 -16.13
N ASP A 386 -1.36 -7.05 -15.52
CA ASP A 386 -2.71 -7.07 -14.94
C ASP A 386 -2.91 -6.01 -13.83
N TYR A 387 -1.83 -5.59 -13.20
CA TYR A 387 -1.83 -4.64 -12.07
C TYR A 387 -1.33 -3.24 -12.44
N GLU A 388 -0.94 -3.03 -13.70
CA GLU A 388 -0.49 -1.75 -14.24
C GLU A 388 -1.44 -1.29 -15.36
N ASP A 389 -1.67 0.01 -15.41
CA ASP A 389 -2.38 0.60 -16.55
C ASP A 389 -1.34 0.91 -17.63
N THR A 390 -1.20 0.01 -18.58
CA THR A 390 -0.31 0.16 -19.74
C THR A 390 -1.15 0.07 -21.00
N LYS A 391 -1.57 1.24 -21.52
CA LYS A 391 -2.16 1.31 -22.84
C LYS A 391 -1.09 1.74 -23.82
N GLU A 392 -0.92 0.97 -24.90
CA GLU A 392 -0.16 1.41 -26.04
C GLU A 392 -1.00 2.35 -26.90
N SER A 393 -0.37 3.41 -27.40
CA SER A 393 -0.94 4.32 -28.37
C SER A 393 0.07 4.47 -29.50
N ILE A 394 -0.27 3.95 -30.65
CA ILE A 394 0.63 3.93 -31.80
C ILE A 394 0.31 5.15 -32.66
N LEU A 395 1.33 5.98 -32.92
CA LEU A 395 1.27 7.02 -33.92
C LEU A 395 1.84 6.49 -35.24
N PRO A 396 1.31 6.91 -36.40
CA PRO A 396 1.92 6.58 -37.67
C PRO A 396 3.35 7.16 -37.78
N PRO A 397 4.22 6.65 -38.67
CA PRO A 397 5.61 7.10 -38.78
C PRO A 397 5.73 8.49 -39.43
N LEU A 398 5.30 9.52 -38.68
CA LEU A 398 5.18 10.92 -39.16
C LEU A 398 6.53 11.57 -39.52
N ASP A 399 7.63 11.03 -39.04
CA ASP A 399 9.00 11.44 -39.41
C ASP A 399 9.37 11.11 -40.86
N THR A 400 8.65 10.18 -41.49
CA THR A 400 8.88 9.74 -42.86
C THR A 400 7.99 10.44 -43.89
N TYR A 401 7.07 11.31 -43.48
CA TYR A 401 6.18 12.02 -44.35
C TYR A 401 6.93 13.04 -45.20
N GLN A 402 6.99 12.84 -46.52
CA GLN A 402 7.72 13.69 -47.46
C GLN A 402 7.16 15.11 -47.56
N SER A 403 5.84 15.25 -47.53
CA SER A 403 5.16 16.56 -47.66
C SER A 403 5.21 17.39 -46.37
N LYS A 404 5.45 16.78 -45.21
CA LYS A 404 5.29 17.38 -43.87
C LYS A 404 3.92 18.06 -43.65
N ILE A 405 2.93 17.86 -44.53
CA ILE A 405 1.59 18.40 -44.43
C ILE A 405 0.61 17.24 -44.23
N LEU A 406 -0.23 17.40 -43.20
CA LEU A 406 -1.35 16.49 -42.89
C LEU A 406 -2.66 17.28 -43.08
N VAL A 407 -3.69 16.60 -43.59
CA VAL A 407 -5.02 17.15 -43.68
C VAL A 407 -5.91 16.49 -42.63
N SER A 408 -6.51 17.26 -41.73
CA SER A 408 -7.46 16.76 -40.76
C SER A 408 -8.80 16.39 -41.40
N ASN A 409 -9.46 15.37 -40.90
CA ASN A 409 -10.81 15.00 -41.27
C ASN A 409 -11.83 16.04 -40.75
N SER A 410 -11.59 16.48 -39.50
CA SER A 410 -12.39 17.49 -38.82
C SER A 410 -11.60 18.12 -37.68
N ILE A 411 -12.04 19.27 -37.24
CA ILE A 411 -11.60 19.94 -36.01
C ILE A 411 -12.84 20.12 -35.14
N THR A 412 -12.79 19.70 -33.91
CA THR A 412 -13.89 19.83 -32.93
C THR A 412 -13.46 20.66 -31.75
N ASN A 413 -14.41 21.30 -31.12
CA ASN A 413 -14.23 21.91 -29.81
C ASN A 413 -15.19 21.27 -28.80
N GLU A 414 -14.81 21.28 -27.55
CA GLU A 414 -15.62 20.71 -26.46
C GLU A 414 -15.54 21.61 -25.23
N GLN A 415 -16.71 21.89 -24.64
CA GLN A 415 -16.85 22.64 -23.40
C GLN A 415 -16.59 21.72 -22.21
N HIS A 416 -15.81 22.17 -21.26
CA HIS A 416 -15.52 21.49 -20.02
C HIS A 416 -15.68 22.44 -18.84
N PHE A 417 -15.85 21.83 -17.66
CA PHE A 417 -15.78 22.53 -16.39
C PHE A 417 -14.80 21.83 -15.49
N THR A 418 -14.00 22.59 -14.76
CA THR A 418 -13.13 22.01 -13.73
C THR A 418 -13.97 21.27 -12.69
N SER A 419 -13.44 20.18 -12.16
CA SER A 419 -14.12 19.35 -11.16
C SER A 419 -13.47 19.52 -9.79
N PRO A 420 -14.26 19.45 -8.71
CA PRO A 420 -13.69 19.47 -7.35
C PRO A 420 -12.77 18.28 -7.13
N PRO A 421 -11.89 18.34 -6.11
CA PRO A 421 -11.09 17.19 -5.74
C PRO A 421 -11.99 15.99 -5.38
N ALA A 422 -11.62 14.81 -5.85
CA ALA A 422 -12.42 13.61 -5.60
C ALA A 422 -12.43 13.25 -4.10
N ARG A 423 -13.56 12.74 -3.60
CA ARG A 423 -13.67 12.17 -2.26
C ARG A 423 -12.64 11.08 -2.02
N TYR A 424 -12.24 10.89 -0.78
CA TYR A 424 -11.33 9.80 -0.44
C TYR A 424 -11.97 8.43 -0.65
N THR A 425 -11.33 7.58 -1.44
CA THR A 425 -11.50 6.12 -1.35
C THR A 425 -10.67 5.58 -0.19
N GLU A 426 -10.93 4.34 0.26
CA GLU A 426 -10.07 3.71 1.29
C GLU A 426 -8.57 3.75 0.89
N ALA A 427 -8.27 3.44 -0.36
CA ALA A 427 -6.90 3.46 -0.88
C ALA A 427 -6.26 4.85 -0.81
N LYS A 428 -6.98 5.89 -1.25
CA LYS A 428 -6.48 7.27 -1.19
C LYS A 428 -6.31 7.77 0.24
N LEU A 429 -7.25 7.42 1.14
CA LEU A 429 -7.14 7.81 2.55
C LEU A 429 -5.95 7.13 3.24
N ILE A 430 -5.70 5.84 2.97
CA ILE A 430 -4.53 5.13 3.50
C ILE A 430 -3.23 5.78 3.01
N LYS A 431 -3.17 6.11 1.73
CA LYS A 431 -2.02 6.79 1.14
C LYS A 431 -1.76 8.14 1.81
N GLU A 432 -2.78 8.97 1.94
CA GLU A 432 -2.70 10.28 2.61
C GLU A 432 -2.25 10.16 4.06
N MET A 433 -2.83 9.20 4.80
CA MET A 433 -2.42 8.93 6.19
C MET A 433 -0.95 8.51 6.28
N GLU A 434 -0.46 7.67 5.36
CA GLU A 434 0.95 7.26 5.30
C GLU A 434 1.88 8.45 5.02
N GLU A 435 1.55 9.27 4.03
CA GLU A 435 2.33 10.45 3.63
C GLU A 435 2.43 11.49 4.75
N LEU A 436 1.35 11.68 5.49
CA LEU A 436 1.28 12.58 6.66
C LEU A 436 1.80 11.96 7.96
N GLY A 437 2.23 10.69 7.94
CA GLY A 437 2.70 9.98 9.14
C GLY A 437 1.60 9.65 10.15
N ILE A 438 0.33 9.67 9.75
CA ILE A 438 -0.84 9.39 10.57
C ILE A 438 -1.11 7.88 10.59
N GLY A 439 -1.03 7.27 11.75
CA GLY A 439 -1.18 5.81 11.88
C GLY A 439 0.11 5.05 11.59
N ARG A 440 -0.01 3.73 11.50
CA ARG A 440 1.08 2.78 11.24
C ARG A 440 0.48 1.52 10.60
N PRO A 441 1.28 0.59 10.04
CA PRO A 441 0.80 -0.67 9.46
C PRO A 441 -0.25 -1.41 10.31
N SER A 442 -0.09 -1.41 11.62
CA SER A 442 -1.03 -2.06 12.56
C SER A 442 -2.36 -1.32 12.77
N THR A 443 -2.52 -0.08 12.28
CA THR A 443 -3.67 0.77 12.61
C THR A 443 -4.50 1.24 11.42
N TYR A 444 -3.99 1.22 10.19
CA TYR A 444 -4.72 1.73 9.02
C TYR A 444 -6.09 1.08 8.87
N ALA A 445 -6.14 -0.24 8.75
CA ALA A 445 -7.39 -0.99 8.57
C ALA A 445 -8.40 -0.76 9.71
N LYS A 446 -7.92 -0.78 10.97
CA LYS A 446 -8.76 -0.54 12.14
C LYS A 446 -9.30 0.89 12.19
N THR A 447 -8.51 1.87 11.80
CA THR A 447 -8.93 3.28 11.77
C THR A 447 -10.06 3.49 10.77
N ILE A 448 -9.91 2.97 9.56
CA ILE A 448 -10.93 3.07 8.51
C ILE A 448 -12.21 2.34 8.91
N ASP A 449 -12.08 1.10 9.41
CA ASP A 449 -13.23 0.33 9.89
C ASP A 449 -14.00 1.08 11.00
N ASN A 450 -13.30 1.72 11.93
CA ASN A 450 -13.91 2.53 12.99
C ASN A 450 -14.64 3.75 12.44
N ILE A 451 -14.08 4.47 11.48
CA ILE A 451 -14.71 5.65 10.88
C ILE A 451 -15.99 5.26 10.13
N ARG A 452 -15.98 4.12 9.43
CA ARG A 452 -17.14 3.65 8.66
C ARG A 452 -18.27 3.09 9.52
N THR A 453 -17.96 2.56 10.69
CA THR A 453 -18.92 1.86 11.55
C THR A 453 -19.46 2.71 12.69
N ARG A 454 -18.94 3.88 12.92
CA ARG A 454 -19.33 4.80 14.01
C ARG A 454 -19.86 6.13 13.52
#